data_afa4ea7b128eea5ea2f7bf0c1dd406b6
#
_entry.id   afa4ea7b128eea5ea2f7bf0c1dd406b6
#
_cell.length_a   1.000
_cell.length_b   1.000
_cell.length_c   1.000
_cell.angle_alpha   90.00
_cell.angle_beta   90.00
_cell.angle_gamma   90.00
#
_symmetry.space_group_name_H-M   'P 1'
#
loop_
_entity.id
_entity.type
_entity.pdbx_description
1 polymer ?
#
loop_
_entity_poly.entity_id
_entity_poly.type
_entity_poly.pdbx_seq_one_letter_code
_entity_poly.pdbx_strand_id
1 'polypeptide(L)'
;MDKESIINNLKNRLGTDILEISSVNERRAVVSVSPGSLLSCANYLYGTAGLRFIIASALHTKRGFEIHYHFSHDQTGLVLNIHVLLDKVNPQVESLSNLFSASNWIEREMHELFGINFLNHPNQEKLISEGNWAEGVYPLRKEFK
;
A
#
# COMPACT_ATOMS: atom_id res chain seq x y z
N MET A 1 23.25 2.91 0.43
CA MET A 1 22.48 1.69 0.11
C MET A 1 21.90 1.85 -1.28
N ASP A 2 22.13 0.90 -2.18
CA ASP A 2 21.59 0.95 -3.53
C ASP A 2 20.37 0.04 -3.69
N LYS A 3 19.79 0.03 -4.90
CA LYS A 3 18.59 -0.76 -5.18
C LYS A 3 18.78 -2.24 -4.86
N GLU A 4 19.90 -2.84 -5.26
CA GLU A 4 20.14 -4.26 -5.03
C GLU A 4 20.26 -4.59 -3.55
N SER A 5 20.93 -3.74 -2.78
CA SER A 5 21.06 -3.91 -1.34
C SER A 5 19.70 -3.84 -0.65
N ILE A 6 18.85 -2.89 -1.04
CA ILE A 6 17.52 -2.73 -0.48
C ILE A 6 16.66 -3.97 -0.78
N ILE A 7 16.67 -4.43 -2.03
CA ILE A 7 15.89 -5.60 -2.44
C ILE A 7 16.39 -6.87 -1.76
N ASN A 8 17.71 -7.06 -1.67
CA ASN A 8 18.28 -8.24 -1.02
C ASN A 8 17.94 -8.27 0.47
N ASN A 9 18.00 -7.13 1.14
CA ASN A 9 17.62 -7.04 2.54
C ASN A 9 16.13 -7.32 2.75
N LEU A 10 15.28 -6.87 1.84
CA LEU A 10 13.85 -7.22 1.87
C LEU A 10 13.64 -8.72 1.73
N LYS A 11 14.32 -9.36 0.79
CA LYS A 11 14.23 -10.81 0.61
C LYS A 11 14.65 -11.57 1.87
N ASN A 12 15.71 -11.11 2.52
CA ASN A 12 16.20 -11.73 3.75
C ASN A 12 15.23 -11.57 4.92
N ARG A 13 14.54 -10.42 5.00
CA ARG A 13 13.60 -10.14 6.10
C ARG A 13 12.24 -10.79 5.91
N LEU A 14 11.72 -10.78 4.69
CA LEU A 14 10.36 -11.22 4.41
C LEU A 14 10.29 -12.66 3.88
N GLY A 15 11.35 -13.12 3.22
CA GLY A 15 11.41 -14.49 2.71
C GLY A 15 10.23 -14.84 1.81
N THR A 16 9.44 -15.82 2.21
CA THR A 16 8.29 -16.32 1.45
C THR A 16 7.10 -15.36 1.41
N ASP A 17 7.10 -14.32 2.25
CA ASP A 17 6.03 -13.32 2.23
C ASP A 17 6.11 -12.40 1.02
N ILE A 18 7.26 -12.36 0.35
CA ILE A 18 7.40 -11.69 -0.94
C ILE A 18 6.86 -12.63 -2.01
N LEU A 19 5.82 -12.20 -2.71
CA LEU A 19 5.17 -12.99 -3.75
C LEU A 19 5.88 -12.84 -5.09
N GLU A 20 6.32 -11.61 -5.41
CA GLU A 20 6.97 -11.31 -6.67
C GLU A 20 7.79 -10.03 -6.54
N ILE A 21 8.91 -9.96 -7.24
CA ILE A 21 9.67 -8.73 -7.41
C ILE A 21 9.86 -8.49 -8.90
N SER A 22 9.40 -7.33 -9.37
CA SER A 22 9.51 -6.92 -10.76
C SER A 22 10.39 -5.68 -10.85
N SER A 23 11.52 -5.79 -11.56
CA SER A 23 12.40 -4.65 -11.81
C SER A 23 12.02 -4.03 -13.14
N VAL A 24 11.38 -2.85 -13.09
CA VAL A 24 10.92 -2.15 -14.29
C VAL A 24 12.11 -1.56 -15.06
N ASN A 25 13.02 -0.93 -14.33
CA ASN A 25 14.29 -0.40 -14.86
C ASN A 25 15.27 -0.17 -13.70
N GLU A 26 16.38 0.50 -13.95
CA GLU A 26 17.42 0.72 -12.93
C GLU A 26 16.94 1.51 -11.72
N ARG A 27 15.89 2.33 -11.89
CA ARG A 27 15.38 3.23 -10.86
C ARG A 27 13.99 2.89 -10.36
N ARG A 28 13.37 1.83 -10.87
CA ARG A 28 12.01 1.44 -10.48
C ARG A 28 11.90 -0.05 -10.26
N ALA A 29 11.25 -0.41 -9.16
CA ALA A 29 10.93 -1.80 -8.84
C ALA A 29 9.58 -1.88 -8.16
N VAL A 30 8.91 -3.02 -8.33
CA VAL A 30 7.65 -3.33 -7.66
C VAL A 30 7.84 -4.61 -6.86
N VAL A 31 7.49 -4.55 -5.58
CA VAL A 31 7.54 -5.71 -4.68
C VAL A 31 6.12 -6.06 -4.29
N SER A 32 5.65 -7.22 -4.70
CA SER A 32 4.33 -7.72 -4.30
C SER A 32 4.46 -8.57 -3.05
N VAL A 33 3.72 -8.22 -2.02
CA VAL A 33 3.75 -8.91 -0.72
C VAL A 33 2.34 -9.32 -0.31
N SER A 34 2.24 -10.31 0.58
CA SER A 34 0.97 -10.65 1.19
C SER A 34 0.48 -9.49 2.07
N PRO A 35 -0.84 -9.26 2.19
CA PRO A 35 -1.36 -8.16 3.01
C PRO A 35 -0.86 -8.18 4.46
N GLY A 36 -0.68 -9.36 5.03
CA GLY A 36 -0.18 -9.50 6.40
C GLY A 36 1.27 -9.07 6.58
N SER A 37 2.04 -8.91 5.50
CA SER A 37 3.44 -8.50 5.55
C SER A 37 3.66 -7.06 5.14
N LEU A 38 2.60 -6.32 4.81
CA LEU A 38 2.72 -4.94 4.38
C LEU A 38 3.42 -4.06 5.41
N LEU A 39 3.00 -4.14 6.67
CA LEU A 39 3.55 -3.30 7.72
C LEU A 39 5.05 -3.56 7.92
N SER A 40 5.47 -4.83 7.92
CA SER A 40 6.88 -5.19 8.05
C SER A 40 7.71 -4.68 6.88
N CYS A 41 7.19 -4.79 5.67
CA CYS A 41 7.85 -4.30 4.46
C CYS A 41 8.00 -2.77 4.50
N ALA A 42 6.91 -2.06 4.79
CA ALA A 42 6.92 -0.61 4.87
C ALA A 42 7.82 -0.11 6.00
N ASN A 43 7.82 -0.80 7.14
CA ASN A 43 8.67 -0.45 8.26
C ASN A 43 10.15 -0.56 7.90
N TYR A 44 10.52 -1.59 7.15
CA TYR A 44 11.90 -1.71 6.66
C TYR A 44 12.25 -0.57 5.72
N LEU A 45 11.41 -0.29 4.72
CA LEU A 45 11.71 0.74 3.73
C LEU A 45 11.79 2.13 4.35
N TYR A 46 10.82 2.47 5.18
CA TYR A 46 10.73 3.79 5.79
C TYR A 46 11.71 3.94 6.96
N GLY A 47 11.71 2.99 7.88
CA GLY A 47 12.45 3.10 9.14
C GLY A 47 13.92 2.70 9.05
N THR A 48 14.26 1.73 8.19
CA THR A 48 15.63 1.19 8.12
C THR A 48 16.36 1.64 6.87
N ALA A 49 15.72 1.51 5.71
CA ALA A 49 16.35 1.87 4.43
C ALA A 49 16.27 3.37 4.12
N GLY A 50 15.46 4.12 4.86
CA GLY A 50 15.38 5.58 4.72
C GLY A 50 14.64 6.05 3.48
N LEU A 51 13.72 5.25 2.94
CA LEU A 51 12.90 5.68 1.83
C LEU A 51 11.76 6.57 2.32
N ARG A 52 11.42 7.58 1.52
CA ARG A 52 10.32 8.50 1.80
C ARG A 52 9.04 7.96 1.17
N PHE A 53 7.94 7.96 1.93
CA PHE A 53 6.63 7.65 1.38
C PHE A 53 6.16 8.81 0.50
N ILE A 54 5.71 8.49 -0.73
CA ILE A 54 5.21 9.49 -1.67
C ILE A 54 3.68 9.54 -1.64
N ILE A 55 3.06 8.43 -2.02
CA ILE A 55 1.61 8.33 -2.15
C ILE A 55 1.21 6.84 -2.23
N ALA A 56 -0.06 6.55 -2.01
CA ALA A 56 -0.64 5.25 -2.30
C ALA A 56 -1.83 5.42 -3.23
N SER A 57 -2.07 4.43 -4.07
CA SER A 57 -3.21 4.41 -4.97
C SER A 57 -3.87 3.04 -4.94
N ALA A 58 -5.19 3.01 -5.11
CA ALA A 58 -5.97 1.79 -5.08
C ALA A 58 -6.73 1.59 -6.38
N LEU A 59 -6.93 0.32 -6.73
CA LEU A 59 -7.68 -0.10 -7.91
C LEU A 59 -8.63 -1.23 -7.51
N HIS A 60 -9.83 -1.23 -8.09
CA HIS A 60 -10.73 -2.37 -8.01
C HIS A 60 -10.63 -3.17 -9.30
N THR A 61 -10.12 -4.39 -9.21
CA THR A 61 -9.89 -5.26 -10.37
C THR A 61 -10.70 -6.55 -10.23
N LYS A 62 -10.70 -7.38 -11.25
CA LYS A 62 -11.36 -8.70 -11.19
C LYS A 62 -10.73 -9.61 -10.13
N ARG A 63 -9.47 -9.40 -9.80
CA ARG A 63 -8.73 -10.17 -8.78
C ARG A 63 -9.09 -9.74 -7.36
N GLY A 64 -9.53 -8.49 -7.19
CA GLY A 64 -9.84 -7.92 -5.89
C GLY A 64 -9.47 -6.45 -5.86
N PHE A 65 -9.09 -5.96 -4.67
CA PHE A 65 -8.61 -4.59 -4.54
C PHE A 65 -7.08 -4.61 -4.48
N GLU A 66 -6.44 -3.80 -5.32
CA GLU A 66 -4.99 -3.71 -5.38
C GLU A 66 -4.55 -2.35 -4.91
N ILE A 67 -3.56 -2.31 -4.02
CA ILE A 67 -2.99 -1.05 -3.53
C ILE A 67 -1.51 -1.03 -3.89
N HIS A 68 -1.06 0.11 -4.41
CA HIS A 68 0.35 0.40 -4.67
C HIS A 68 0.80 1.51 -3.74
N TYR A 69 1.78 1.22 -2.91
CA TYR A 69 2.41 2.20 -2.03
C TYR A 69 3.75 2.60 -2.64
N HIS A 70 3.92 3.89 -2.92
CA HIS A 70 5.11 4.41 -3.62
C HIS A 70 6.09 5.02 -2.64
N PHE A 71 7.33 4.53 -2.66
CA PHE A 71 8.42 5.03 -1.82
C PHE A 71 9.56 5.50 -2.70
N SER A 72 10.28 6.55 -2.26
CA SER A 72 11.42 7.11 -2.96
C SER A 72 12.66 7.08 -2.10
N HIS A 73 13.78 6.64 -2.68
CA HIS A 73 15.11 6.79 -2.11
C HIS A 73 15.77 7.97 -2.81
N ASP A 74 15.71 9.14 -2.18
CA ASP A 74 16.09 10.40 -2.84
C ASP A 74 17.56 10.47 -3.24
N GLN A 75 18.45 9.79 -2.52
CA GLN A 75 19.88 9.77 -2.83
C GLN A 75 20.20 9.06 -4.15
N THR A 76 19.47 8.00 -4.48
CA THR A 76 19.71 7.20 -5.68
C THR A 76 18.70 7.42 -6.79
N GLY A 77 17.59 8.11 -6.47
CA GLY A 77 16.48 8.26 -7.41
C GLY A 77 15.62 7.01 -7.57
N LEU A 78 15.83 6.00 -6.73
CA LEU A 78 15.03 4.78 -6.76
C LEU A 78 13.60 5.05 -6.32
N VAL A 79 12.63 4.58 -7.10
CA VAL A 79 11.22 4.51 -6.70
C VAL A 79 10.86 3.05 -6.55
N LEU A 80 10.45 2.67 -5.34
CA LEU A 80 10.05 1.31 -5.04
C LEU A 80 8.59 1.28 -4.61
N ASN A 81 7.81 0.45 -5.28
CA ASN A 81 6.39 0.30 -4.98
C ASN A 81 6.16 -1.01 -4.23
N ILE A 82 5.38 -0.95 -3.15
CA ILE A 82 4.84 -2.15 -2.52
C ILE A 82 3.44 -2.36 -3.10
N HIS A 83 3.22 -3.55 -3.63
CA HIS A 83 1.92 -3.95 -4.18
C HIS A 83 1.28 -4.99 -3.27
N VAL A 84 0.02 -4.79 -2.91
CA VAL A 84 -0.78 -5.79 -2.19
C VAL A 84 -2.09 -6.03 -2.92
N LEU A 85 -2.54 -7.29 -2.92
CA LEU A 85 -3.84 -7.69 -3.44
C LEU A 85 -4.73 -8.09 -2.27
N LEU A 86 -5.87 -7.42 -2.14
CA LEU A 86 -6.82 -7.64 -1.07
C LEU A 86 -8.03 -8.44 -1.57
N ASP A 87 -8.65 -9.17 -0.65
CA ASP A 87 -9.83 -9.97 -0.93
C ASP A 87 -10.99 -9.14 -1.49
N LYS A 88 -11.73 -9.72 -2.45
CA LYS A 88 -12.87 -9.07 -3.10
C LYS A 88 -14.03 -8.79 -2.13
N VAL A 89 -14.26 -9.70 -1.20
CA VAL A 89 -15.43 -9.66 -0.32
C VAL A 89 -15.14 -8.84 0.93
N ASN A 90 -13.95 -9.02 1.49
CA ASN A 90 -13.55 -8.37 2.74
C ASN A 90 -12.16 -7.77 2.61
N PRO A 91 -12.02 -6.67 1.85
CA PRO A 91 -10.71 -6.06 1.66
C PRO A 91 -10.26 -5.37 2.95
N GLN A 92 -9.18 -5.88 3.52
CA GLN A 92 -8.61 -5.29 4.73
C GLN A 92 -7.09 -5.43 4.73
N VAL A 93 -6.43 -4.46 5.32
CA VAL A 93 -4.97 -4.41 5.43
C VAL A 93 -4.59 -3.52 6.61
N GLU A 94 -3.43 -3.76 7.18
CA GLU A 94 -2.93 -2.96 8.30
C GLU A 94 -2.67 -1.52 7.87
N SER A 95 -3.08 -0.57 8.69
CA SER A 95 -2.82 0.85 8.46
C SER A 95 -1.33 1.17 8.60
N LEU A 96 -0.81 2.02 7.73
CA LEU A 96 0.55 2.56 7.83
C LEU A 96 0.59 3.91 8.54
N SER A 97 -0.56 4.46 8.95
CA SER A 97 -0.61 5.81 9.54
C SER A 97 0.07 5.90 10.89
N ASN A 98 0.24 4.77 11.59
CA ASN A 98 1.02 4.73 12.83
C ASN A 98 2.53 4.75 12.59
N LEU A 99 2.95 4.44 11.37
CA LEU A 99 4.34 4.47 10.96
C LEU A 99 4.72 5.85 10.39
N PHE A 100 3.84 6.43 9.57
CA PHE A 100 4.00 7.79 9.05
C PHE A 100 2.63 8.44 8.83
N SER A 101 2.48 9.65 9.31
CA SER A 101 1.18 10.36 9.34
C SER A 101 0.65 10.70 7.94
N ALA A 102 1.52 10.81 6.94
CA ALA A 102 1.11 11.09 5.56
C ALA A 102 0.14 10.04 5.00
N SER A 103 0.17 8.81 5.52
CA SER A 103 -0.71 7.74 5.09
C SER A 103 -2.16 7.90 5.59
N ASN A 104 -2.35 8.64 6.68
CA ASN A 104 -3.67 8.76 7.34
C ASN A 104 -4.75 9.25 6.37
N TRP A 105 -4.52 10.39 5.73
CA TRP A 105 -5.47 10.99 4.79
C TRP A 105 -5.75 10.07 3.59
N ILE A 106 -4.69 9.51 3.03
CA ILE A 106 -4.79 8.64 1.84
C ILE A 106 -5.59 7.38 2.14
N GLU A 107 -5.36 6.77 3.31
CA GLU A 107 -6.10 5.59 3.73
C GLU A 107 -7.58 5.90 3.97
N ARG A 108 -7.90 7.04 4.54
CA ARG A 108 -9.28 7.48 4.71
C ARG A 108 -9.98 7.66 3.37
N GLU A 109 -9.29 8.21 2.39
CA GLU A 109 -9.80 8.34 1.03
C GLU A 109 -10.08 6.97 0.40
N MET A 110 -9.14 6.04 0.49
CA MET A 110 -9.33 4.69 -0.04
C MET A 110 -10.46 3.96 0.68
N HIS A 111 -10.58 4.12 1.99
CA HIS A 111 -11.69 3.55 2.75
C HIS A 111 -13.04 4.09 2.26
N GLU A 112 -13.14 5.40 2.08
CA GLU A 112 -14.36 6.04 1.66
C GLU A 112 -14.80 5.65 0.23
N LEU A 113 -13.83 5.60 -0.69
CA LEU A 113 -14.14 5.39 -2.11
C LEU A 113 -14.24 3.91 -2.51
N PHE A 114 -13.54 3.02 -1.84
CA PHE A 114 -13.50 1.60 -2.17
C PHE A 114 -14.03 0.68 -1.07
N GLY A 115 -14.18 1.18 0.14
CA GLY A 115 -14.58 0.33 1.27
C GLY A 115 -13.47 -0.56 1.80
N ILE A 116 -12.21 -0.22 1.53
CA ILE A 116 -11.08 -0.95 2.08
C ILE A 116 -10.97 -0.64 3.57
N ASN A 117 -10.88 -1.66 4.41
CA ASN A 117 -10.76 -1.49 5.85
C ASN A 117 -9.29 -1.49 6.25
N PHE A 118 -8.85 -0.38 6.84
CA PHE A 118 -7.47 -0.24 7.34
C PHE A 118 -7.43 -0.54 8.83
N LEU A 119 -6.88 -1.70 9.18
CA LEU A 119 -6.82 -2.18 10.56
C LEU A 119 -5.94 -1.25 11.41
N ASN A 120 -6.43 -0.94 12.61
CA ASN A 120 -5.73 -0.07 13.56
C ASN A 120 -5.51 1.37 13.06
N HIS A 121 -6.29 1.80 12.08
CA HIS A 121 -6.28 3.19 11.65
C HIS A 121 -6.86 4.06 12.78
N PRO A 122 -6.20 5.17 13.15
CA PRO A 122 -6.67 6.01 14.25
C PRO A 122 -7.98 6.72 13.97
N ASN A 123 -8.33 6.94 12.69
CA ASN A 123 -9.55 7.66 12.33
C ASN A 123 -10.00 7.37 10.91
N GLN A 124 -10.85 6.36 10.71
CA GLN A 124 -11.40 5.95 9.41
C GLN A 124 -12.71 6.64 9.06
N GLU A 125 -12.92 7.87 9.47
CA GLU A 125 -14.12 8.62 9.11
C GLU A 125 -14.09 9.06 7.63
N LYS A 126 -15.28 9.27 7.06
CA LYS A 126 -15.39 9.79 5.70
C LYS A 126 -14.75 11.16 5.60
N LEU A 127 -14.01 11.38 4.53
CA LEU A 127 -13.22 12.57 4.32
C LEU A 127 -13.78 13.49 3.24
N ILE A 128 -14.16 12.89 2.11
CA ILE A 128 -14.52 13.63 0.89
C ILE A 128 -16.03 13.74 0.74
N SER A 129 -16.74 12.64 0.96
CA SER A 129 -18.15 12.56 0.63
C SER A 129 -19.09 12.83 1.80
N GLU A 130 -18.62 13.10 2.99
CA GLU A 130 -19.34 13.40 4.23
C GLU A 130 -20.88 13.43 4.12
N GLY A 131 -21.52 12.24 4.20
CA GLY A 131 -22.98 12.16 4.13
C GLY A 131 -23.58 12.20 2.72
N ASN A 132 -22.77 12.36 1.67
CA ASN A 132 -23.25 12.34 0.30
C ASN A 132 -23.57 10.92 -0.21
N TRP A 133 -23.04 9.91 0.45
CA TRP A 133 -23.24 8.52 0.08
C TRP A 133 -23.94 7.77 1.19
N ALA A 134 -24.81 6.86 0.82
CA ALA A 134 -25.40 5.94 1.79
C ALA A 134 -24.31 5.04 2.37
N GLU A 135 -24.51 4.60 3.62
CA GLU A 135 -23.59 3.65 4.24
C GLU A 135 -23.50 2.39 3.39
N GLY A 136 -22.30 1.90 3.16
CA GLY A 136 -22.04 0.74 2.31
C GLY A 136 -21.93 1.05 0.83
N VAL A 137 -22.10 2.32 0.42
CA VAL A 137 -21.91 2.73 -0.97
C VAL A 137 -20.49 3.29 -1.14
N TYR A 138 -19.74 2.68 -2.06
CA TYR A 138 -18.36 3.05 -2.32
C TYR A 138 -18.21 3.44 -3.80
N PRO A 139 -18.10 4.73 -4.10
CA PRO A 139 -18.28 5.25 -5.47
C PRO A 139 -17.26 4.77 -6.50
N LEU A 140 -16.06 4.34 -6.08
CA LEU A 140 -15.06 3.89 -7.04
C LEU A 140 -15.00 2.37 -7.22
N ARG A 141 -15.88 1.62 -6.56
CA ARG A 141 -15.97 0.19 -6.83
C ARG A 141 -16.55 -0.08 -8.21
N LYS A 142 -15.97 -1.05 -8.89
CA LYS A 142 -16.50 -1.56 -10.15
C LYS A 142 -17.22 -2.86 -9.89
N GLU A 143 -18.33 -3.09 -10.60
CA GLU A 143 -19.01 -4.38 -10.55
C GLU A 143 -18.52 -5.23 -11.71
N PHE A 144 -17.95 -6.40 -11.38
CA PHE A 144 -17.51 -7.38 -12.37
C PHE A 144 -18.47 -8.55 -12.37
N LYS A 145 -19.02 -8.84 -13.51
CA LYS A 145 -19.95 -9.97 -13.70
C LYS A 145 -19.22 -11.20 -14.19
#